data_337a779c5c3e92094915586931ee80bb
#
_entry.id   337a779c5c3e92094915586931ee80bb
#
_cell.length_a   1.000
_cell.length_b   1.000
_cell.length_c   1.000
_cell.angle_alpha   90.00
_cell.angle_beta   90.00
_cell.angle_gamma   90.00
#
_symmetry.space_group_name_H-M   'P 1'
#
loop_
_entity.id
_entity.type
_entity.pdbx_description
1 polymer ?
#
loop_
_entity_poly.entity_id
_entity_poly.type
_entity_poly.pdbx_seq_one_letter_code
_entity_poly.pdbx_strand_id
1 'polypeptide(L)'
;EMVRINPADGHITRNVDVSASPGHIVPTVIAERRGALYFSNLGTYPVMPGTQKIFRISRSGVVRVVAEGFTEVLGLEFDRSGRLYVLESTTVAGNPTPNTGDVVRLDRRGHRDVIVQGLFLPTGLRFGPDGALYISNKGFGPPQPGEILRVNVRDADDRDAGVDVETDAN
;
A
#
# COMPACT_ATOMS: atom_id res chain seq x y z
N GLU A 1 12.99 8.07 -9.21
CA GLU A 1 12.87 9.45 -8.71
C GLU A 1 11.47 9.75 -8.23
N MET A 2 11.33 10.68 -7.30
CA MET A 2 10.07 11.27 -6.89
C MET A 2 10.08 12.75 -7.18
N VAL A 3 9.09 13.24 -7.92
CA VAL A 3 9.03 14.65 -8.33
C VAL A 3 7.81 15.33 -7.72
N ARG A 4 7.96 16.61 -7.41
CA ARG A 4 6.85 17.48 -7.07
C ARG A 4 6.54 18.39 -8.24
N ILE A 5 5.32 18.36 -8.71
CA ILE A 5 4.85 19.18 -9.83
C ILE A 5 3.95 20.28 -9.29
N ASN A 6 4.14 21.50 -9.77
CA ASN A 6 3.20 22.59 -9.55
C ASN A 6 1.96 22.37 -10.44
N PRO A 7 0.76 22.20 -9.90
CA PRO A 7 -0.43 21.91 -10.72
C PRO A 7 -0.89 23.08 -11.59
N ALA A 8 -0.45 24.30 -11.31
CA ALA A 8 -0.86 25.48 -12.07
C ALA A 8 -0.12 25.63 -13.42
N ASP A 9 1.11 25.15 -13.50
CA ASP A 9 1.98 25.37 -14.67
C ASP A 9 2.73 24.11 -15.12
N GLY A 10 2.59 22.98 -14.40
CA GLY A 10 3.28 21.73 -14.69
C GLY A 10 4.77 21.72 -14.33
N HIS A 11 5.28 22.80 -13.74
CA HIS A 11 6.71 22.91 -13.45
C HIS A 11 7.14 21.97 -12.32
N ILE A 12 8.26 21.26 -12.51
CA ILE A 12 8.87 20.41 -11.47
C ILE A 12 9.60 21.30 -10.47
N THR A 13 9.08 21.36 -9.25
CA THR A 13 9.60 22.21 -8.17
C THR A 13 10.54 21.48 -7.21
N ARG A 14 10.54 20.16 -7.23
CA ARG A 14 11.39 19.32 -6.40
C ARG A 14 11.61 17.96 -7.06
N ASN A 15 12.83 17.47 -6.98
CA ASN A 15 13.19 16.10 -7.34
C ASN A 15 13.92 15.44 -6.17
N VAL A 16 13.56 14.20 -5.84
CA VAL A 16 14.23 13.38 -4.83
C VAL A 16 14.63 12.06 -5.49
N ASP A 17 15.93 11.81 -5.53
CA ASP A 17 16.42 10.49 -5.95
C ASP A 17 16.19 9.48 -4.82
N VAL A 18 15.17 8.66 -5.00
CA VAL A 18 14.81 7.62 -4.03
C VAL A 18 15.64 6.35 -4.18
N SER A 19 16.49 6.25 -5.22
CA SER A 19 17.40 5.13 -5.46
C SER A 19 18.80 5.36 -4.88
N ALA A 20 19.12 6.58 -4.48
CA ALA A 20 20.47 6.96 -4.07
C ALA A 20 21.00 6.19 -2.85
N SER A 21 20.11 5.76 -1.94
CA SER A 21 20.48 5.04 -0.72
C SER A 21 20.08 3.56 -0.75
N PRO A 22 18.81 3.20 -1.08
CA PRO A 22 18.39 1.80 -1.06
C PRO A 22 18.79 1.01 -2.32
N GLY A 23 19.40 1.65 -3.32
CA GLY A 23 19.72 1.04 -4.59
C GLY A 23 18.53 1.02 -5.56
N HIS A 24 18.57 0.11 -6.55
CA HIS A 24 17.50 0.01 -7.55
C HIS A 24 16.19 -0.42 -6.91
N ILE A 25 15.22 0.46 -6.93
CA ILE A 25 13.85 0.21 -6.46
C ILE A 25 12.86 0.62 -7.54
N VAL A 26 11.69 -0.02 -7.54
CA VAL A 26 10.57 0.31 -8.42
C VAL A 26 9.47 0.93 -7.55
N PRO A 27 9.46 2.27 -7.35
CA PRO A 27 8.45 2.91 -6.50
C PRO A 27 7.06 2.79 -7.14
N THR A 28 6.06 2.42 -6.36
CA THR A 28 4.71 2.10 -6.85
C THR A 28 3.64 3.00 -6.29
N VAL A 29 3.72 3.35 -5.02
CA VAL A 29 2.63 4.06 -4.31
C VAL A 29 3.19 5.12 -3.39
N ILE A 30 2.46 6.22 -3.25
CA ILE A 30 2.78 7.33 -2.35
C ILE A 30 1.58 7.60 -1.45
N ALA A 31 1.85 7.75 -0.15
CA ALA A 31 0.91 8.26 0.82
C ALA A 31 1.52 9.49 1.54
N GLU A 32 0.69 10.45 1.89
CA GLU A 32 1.12 11.64 2.65
C GLU A 32 0.58 11.59 4.07
N ARG A 33 1.42 11.95 5.03
CA ARG A 33 0.99 12.14 6.39
C ARG A 33 1.80 13.21 7.11
N ARG A 34 1.11 14.24 7.62
CA ARG A 34 1.71 15.35 8.39
C ARG A 34 2.91 16.01 7.70
N GLY A 35 2.83 16.15 6.37
CA GLY A 35 3.85 16.76 5.53
C GLY A 35 5.08 15.87 5.25
N ALA A 36 5.05 14.61 5.62
CA ALA A 36 6.01 13.60 5.18
C ALA A 36 5.37 12.71 4.12
N LEU A 37 6.16 12.31 3.13
CA LEU A 37 5.74 11.34 2.12
C LEU A 37 6.20 9.94 2.52
N TYR A 38 5.34 8.99 2.30
CA TYR A 38 5.63 7.56 2.44
C TYR A 38 5.48 6.90 1.09
N PHE A 39 6.37 5.99 0.76
CA PHE A 39 6.29 5.25 -0.49
C PHE A 39 6.78 3.83 -0.29
N SER A 40 6.40 2.96 -1.20
CA SER A 40 6.87 1.59 -1.25
C SER A 40 7.41 1.25 -2.61
N ASN A 41 7.89 0.04 -2.77
CA ASN A 41 8.47 -0.48 -3.98
C ASN A 41 7.89 -1.85 -4.35
N LEU A 42 7.86 -2.12 -5.65
CA LEU A 42 7.50 -3.42 -6.20
C LEU A 42 8.65 -4.42 -6.08
N GLY A 43 9.88 -3.90 -6.14
CA GLY A 43 11.07 -4.72 -6.30
C GLY A 43 11.34 -5.10 -7.76
N THR A 44 12.29 -5.99 -7.94
CA THR A 44 12.64 -6.54 -9.24
C THR A 44 12.00 -7.91 -9.43
N TYR A 45 11.72 -8.24 -10.68
CA TYR A 45 11.21 -9.57 -11.03
C TYR A 45 12.36 -10.60 -11.14
N PRO A 46 12.21 -11.86 -10.68
CA PRO A 46 11.00 -12.43 -10.06
C PRO A 46 10.74 -11.89 -8.65
N VAL A 47 9.47 -11.88 -8.25
CA VAL A 47 9.05 -11.39 -6.93
C VAL A 47 9.69 -12.24 -5.83
N MET A 48 10.32 -11.58 -4.87
CA MET A 48 10.95 -12.22 -3.71
C MET A 48 10.19 -11.83 -2.44
N PRO A 49 9.59 -12.81 -1.74
CA PRO A 49 8.80 -12.55 -0.54
C PRO A 49 9.61 -11.84 0.55
N GLY A 50 8.97 -10.89 1.21
CA GLY A 50 9.54 -10.22 2.36
C GLY A 50 10.68 -9.24 2.07
N THR A 51 10.98 -8.95 0.81
CA THR A 51 12.13 -8.10 0.45
C THR A 51 11.76 -6.63 0.26
N GLN A 52 10.48 -6.31 0.12
CA GLN A 52 10.05 -4.95 -0.13
C GLN A 52 9.91 -4.15 1.17
N LYS A 53 10.02 -2.83 1.03
CA LYS A 53 10.14 -1.91 2.15
C LYS A 53 9.20 -0.73 1.99
N ILE A 54 8.87 -0.12 3.11
CA ILE A 54 8.19 1.16 3.14
C ILE A 54 9.21 2.22 3.58
N PHE A 55 9.28 3.27 2.80
CA PHE A 55 10.18 4.38 2.99
C PHE A 55 9.40 5.63 3.40
N ARG A 56 10.08 6.52 4.10
CA ARG A 56 9.58 7.86 4.45
C ARG A 56 10.56 8.90 3.95
N ILE A 57 10.04 9.91 3.25
CA ILE A 57 10.80 11.12 2.87
C ILE A 57 10.42 12.24 3.83
N SER A 58 11.41 12.78 4.52
CA SER A 58 11.22 13.97 5.36
C SER A 58 11.00 15.22 4.50
N ARG A 59 10.56 16.31 5.14
CA ARG A 59 10.47 17.62 4.45
C ARG A 59 11.82 18.10 3.89
N SER A 60 12.92 17.69 4.49
CA SER A 60 14.29 18.01 4.01
C SER A 60 14.78 17.08 2.90
N GLY A 61 14.00 16.06 2.48
CA GLY A 61 14.38 15.13 1.43
C GLY A 61 15.11 13.87 1.89
N VAL A 62 15.33 13.70 3.19
CA VAL A 62 16.01 12.51 3.71
C VAL A 62 15.07 11.30 3.60
N VAL A 63 15.55 10.26 2.91
CA VAL A 63 14.86 8.97 2.75
C VAL A 63 15.29 8.02 3.86
N ARG A 64 14.33 7.36 4.50
CA ARG A 64 14.59 6.33 5.53
C ARG A 64 13.60 5.18 5.39
N VAL A 65 14.04 3.96 5.65
CA VAL A 65 13.17 2.79 5.81
C VAL A 65 12.40 2.94 7.12
N VAL A 66 11.09 2.69 7.09
CA VAL A 66 10.20 2.73 8.26
C VAL A 66 9.52 1.41 8.55
N ALA A 67 9.42 0.53 7.54
CA ALA A 67 8.97 -0.84 7.69
C ALA A 67 9.55 -1.69 6.55
N GLU A 68 9.71 -3.00 6.78
CA GLU A 68 10.25 -3.92 5.79
C GLU A 68 9.60 -5.30 5.94
N GLY A 69 9.87 -6.23 5.04
CA GLY A 69 9.31 -7.57 5.08
C GLY A 69 7.96 -7.67 4.37
N PHE A 70 7.75 -6.87 3.34
CA PHE A 70 6.61 -6.93 2.41
C PHE A 70 7.05 -7.61 1.11
N THR A 71 6.07 -7.99 0.28
CA THR A 71 6.34 -8.70 -0.97
C THR A 71 6.14 -7.78 -2.17
N GLU A 72 4.94 -7.55 -2.60
CA GLU A 72 4.61 -6.71 -3.75
C GLU A 72 3.61 -5.63 -3.33
N VAL A 73 4.12 -4.46 -2.93
CA VAL A 73 3.26 -3.41 -2.38
C VAL A 73 2.71 -2.52 -3.48
N LEU A 74 1.39 -2.47 -3.61
CA LEU A 74 0.65 -1.63 -4.56
C LEU A 74 -0.28 -0.61 -3.89
N GLY A 75 -0.39 -0.61 -2.57
CA GLY A 75 -1.20 0.38 -1.87
C GLY A 75 -0.65 0.77 -0.51
N LEU A 76 -0.75 2.06 -0.19
CA LEU A 76 -0.44 2.64 1.13
C LEU A 76 -1.50 3.67 1.48
N GLU A 77 -2.08 3.57 2.66
CA GLU A 77 -3.04 4.56 3.15
C GLU A 77 -2.94 4.69 4.67
N PHE A 78 -3.16 5.89 5.19
CA PHE A 78 -3.23 6.13 6.62
C PHE A 78 -4.68 6.34 7.07
N ASP A 79 -5.06 5.69 8.15
CA ASP A 79 -6.31 6.04 8.81
C ASP A 79 -6.19 7.35 9.63
N ARG A 80 -7.32 7.81 10.15
CA ARG A 80 -7.39 9.04 10.97
C ARG A 80 -6.56 8.93 12.26
N SER A 81 -6.42 7.73 12.81
CA SER A 81 -5.61 7.44 14.00
C SER A 81 -4.12 7.37 13.67
N GLY A 82 -3.78 7.20 12.39
CA GLY A 82 -2.44 7.16 11.85
C GLY A 82 -1.79 5.81 11.86
N ARG A 83 -2.58 4.78 11.83
CA ARG A 83 -2.13 3.45 11.48
C ARG A 83 -1.96 3.38 9.96
N LEU A 84 -0.93 2.69 9.50
CA LEU A 84 -0.65 2.53 8.09
C LEU A 84 -1.25 1.21 7.60
N TYR A 85 -1.98 1.27 6.50
CA TYR A 85 -2.49 0.11 5.80
C TYR A 85 -1.69 -0.11 4.54
N VAL A 86 -1.22 -1.32 4.35
CA VAL A 86 -0.34 -1.75 3.27
C VAL A 86 -1.06 -2.83 2.48
N LEU A 87 -1.22 -2.62 1.17
CA LEU A 87 -1.77 -3.60 0.26
C LEU A 87 -0.63 -4.32 -0.44
N GLU A 88 -0.59 -5.64 -0.29
CA GLU A 88 0.28 -6.53 -1.05
C GLU A 88 -0.54 -7.21 -2.16
N SER A 89 -0.11 -7.09 -3.41
CA SER A 89 -0.80 -7.72 -4.54
C SER A 89 -0.63 -9.23 -4.53
N THR A 90 0.52 -9.68 -4.06
CA THR A 90 0.85 -11.09 -3.81
C THR A 90 1.80 -11.18 -2.63
N THR A 91 1.74 -12.28 -1.87
CA THR A 91 2.64 -12.60 -0.76
C THR A 91 3.56 -13.78 -1.06
N VAL A 92 3.52 -14.32 -2.29
CA VAL A 92 4.30 -15.49 -2.69
C VAL A 92 5.39 -15.13 -3.71
N ALA A 93 6.36 -16.02 -3.84
CA ALA A 93 7.49 -15.86 -4.76
C ALA A 93 7.12 -16.05 -6.22
N GLY A 94 7.89 -15.44 -7.12
CA GLY A 94 7.85 -15.68 -8.56
C GLY A 94 6.93 -14.73 -9.30
N ASN A 95 5.81 -15.24 -9.83
CA ASN A 95 4.80 -14.42 -10.49
C ASN A 95 3.74 -13.96 -9.50
N PRO A 96 3.15 -12.78 -9.69
CA PRO A 96 1.96 -12.40 -8.95
C PRO A 96 0.87 -13.48 -9.07
N THR A 97 0.42 -14.00 -7.94
CA THR A 97 -0.44 -15.18 -7.87
C THR A 97 -1.82 -14.78 -7.36
N PRO A 98 -2.92 -15.15 -8.05
CA PRO A 98 -4.27 -14.92 -7.59
C PRO A 98 -4.55 -15.50 -6.20
N ASN A 99 -5.40 -14.81 -5.43
CA ASN A 99 -5.84 -15.21 -4.08
C ASN A 99 -4.71 -15.28 -3.04
N THR A 100 -3.61 -14.55 -3.27
CA THR A 100 -2.50 -14.44 -2.33
C THR A 100 -2.24 -13.00 -1.87
N GLY A 101 -3.03 -12.04 -2.36
CA GLY A 101 -2.94 -10.66 -1.91
C GLY A 101 -3.54 -10.47 -0.52
N ASP A 102 -3.06 -9.47 0.20
CA ASP A 102 -3.55 -9.13 1.52
C ASP A 102 -3.51 -7.62 1.82
N VAL A 103 -4.10 -7.23 2.95
CA VAL A 103 -3.93 -5.93 3.56
C VAL A 103 -3.40 -6.10 4.96
N VAL A 104 -2.25 -5.52 5.22
CA VAL A 104 -1.61 -5.49 6.53
C VAL A 104 -1.76 -4.10 7.15
N ARG A 105 -2.24 -4.05 8.40
CA ARG A 105 -2.25 -2.83 9.20
C ARG A 105 -1.02 -2.79 10.10
N LEU A 106 -0.30 -1.65 10.08
CA LEU A 106 0.79 -1.39 11.02
C LEU A 106 0.35 -0.33 12.02
N ASP A 107 0.55 -0.63 13.30
CA ASP A 107 0.40 0.35 14.36
C ASP A 107 1.67 1.24 14.45
N ARG A 108 1.64 2.23 15.37
CA ARG A 108 2.77 3.15 15.59
C ARG A 108 4.00 2.48 16.20
N ARG A 109 3.86 1.28 16.74
CA ARG A 109 4.95 0.47 17.33
C ARG A 109 5.53 -0.52 16.32
N GLY A 110 4.94 -0.60 15.11
CA GLY A 110 5.33 -1.54 14.07
C GLY A 110 4.70 -2.92 14.22
N HIS A 111 3.73 -3.09 15.11
CA HIS A 111 2.95 -4.33 15.18
C HIS A 111 2.09 -4.47 13.94
N ARG A 112 1.99 -5.69 13.42
CA ARG A 112 1.31 -6.02 12.17
C ARG A 112 0.09 -6.90 12.43
N ASP A 113 -1.03 -6.48 11.86
CA ASP A 113 -2.26 -7.26 11.82
C ASP A 113 -2.67 -7.47 10.37
N VAL A 114 -2.92 -8.69 9.96
CA VAL A 114 -3.56 -8.97 8.66
C VAL A 114 -5.04 -8.67 8.78
N ILE A 115 -5.52 -7.68 8.01
CA ILE A 115 -6.90 -7.21 8.06
C ILE A 115 -7.76 -7.92 7.00
N VAL A 116 -7.20 -8.14 5.81
CA VAL A 116 -7.85 -8.86 4.72
C VAL A 116 -6.82 -9.79 4.11
N GLN A 117 -7.23 -10.99 3.70
CA GLN A 117 -6.37 -11.95 3.02
C GLN A 117 -7.14 -12.66 1.88
N GLY A 118 -6.40 -13.29 0.98
CA GLY A 118 -7.00 -14.03 -0.12
C GLY A 118 -7.49 -13.15 -1.27
N LEU A 119 -6.97 -11.92 -1.38
CA LEU A 119 -7.30 -11.00 -2.45
C LEU A 119 -6.74 -11.49 -3.79
N PHE A 120 -7.53 -11.29 -4.86
CA PHE A 120 -7.16 -11.66 -6.21
C PHE A 120 -6.45 -10.50 -6.90
N LEU A 121 -5.12 -10.46 -6.84
CA LEU A 121 -4.28 -9.46 -7.52
C LEU A 121 -4.84 -8.02 -7.36
N PRO A 122 -4.98 -7.54 -6.12
CA PRO A 122 -5.48 -6.20 -5.86
C PRO A 122 -4.47 -5.15 -6.30
N THR A 123 -4.93 -3.96 -6.69
CA THR A 123 -4.08 -2.91 -7.27
C THR A 123 -4.15 -1.56 -6.57
N GLY A 124 -5.03 -1.37 -5.62
CA GLY A 124 -5.14 -0.12 -4.88
C GLY A 124 -6.05 -0.20 -3.69
N LEU A 125 -5.83 0.68 -2.73
CA LEU A 125 -6.70 0.84 -1.57
C LEU A 125 -6.87 2.30 -1.19
N ARG A 126 -8.03 2.64 -0.61
CA ARG A 126 -8.33 3.99 -0.13
C ARG A 126 -9.36 3.98 0.98
N PHE A 127 -9.20 4.85 1.97
CA PHE A 127 -10.29 5.12 2.91
C PHE A 127 -11.36 5.99 2.28
N GLY A 128 -12.61 5.55 2.37
CA GLY A 128 -13.76 6.33 2.00
C GLY A 128 -14.15 7.38 3.05
N PRO A 129 -15.08 8.28 2.69
CA PRO A 129 -15.58 9.31 3.62
C PRO A 129 -16.32 8.70 4.82
N ASP A 130 -16.87 7.50 4.67
CA ASP A 130 -17.54 6.70 5.70
C ASP A 130 -16.57 6.00 6.67
N GLY A 131 -15.26 6.11 6.41
CA GLY A 131 -14.19 5.47 7.20
C GLY A 131 -13.97 3.99 6.90
N ALA A 132 -14.69 3.40 5.94
CA ALA A 132 -14.41 2.07 5.44
C ALA A 132 -13.20 2.08 4.49
N LEU A 133 -12.51 0.95 4.39
CA LEU A 133 -11.43 0.76 3.45
C LEU A 133 -11.99 0.16 2.15
N TYR A 134 -11.71 0.81 1.03
CA TYR A 134 -12.08 0.35 -0.30
C TYR A 134 -10.87 -0.21 -1.02
N ILE A 135 -11.01 -1.39 -1.62
CA ILE A 135 -9.92 -2.12 -2.28
C ILE A 135 -10.33 -2.40 -3.72
N SER A 136 -9.49 -1.99 -4.68
CA SER A 136 -9.62 -2.41 -6.08
C SER A 136 -9.05 -3.83 -6.20
N ASN A 137 -9.94 -4.80 -6.35
CA ASN A 137 -9.60 -6.22 -6.47
C ASN A 137 -9.81 -6.70 -7.91
N LYS A 138 -9.12 -7.77 -8.32
CA LYS A 138 -9.12 -8.27 -9.71
C LYS A 138 -8.68 -7.19 -10.73
N GLY A 139 -7.80 -6.29 -10.31
CA GLY A 139 -7.33 -5.20 -11.15
C GLY A 139 -6.27 -5.61 -12.18
N PHE A 140 -5.79 -6.83 -12.09
CA PHE A 140 -4.73 -7.39 -12.93
C PHE A 140 -4.97 -8.89 -13.15
N GLY A 141 -4.43 -9.46 -14.24
CA GLY A 141 -4.52 -10.90 -14.54
C GLY A 141 -5.41 -11.22 -15.74
N PRO A 142 -5.96 -12.46 -15.83
CA PRO A 142 -6.84 -12.86 -16.92
C PRO A 142 -8.08 -11.95 -17.03
N PRO A 143 -8.65 -11.78 -18.23
CA PRO A 143 -9.86 -10.99 -18.40
C PRO A 143 -10.99 -11.49 -17.49
N GLN A 144 -11.45 -10.64 -16.60
CA GLN A 144 -12.53 -10.89 -15.66
C GLN A 144 -13.13 -9.56 -15.19
N PRO A 145 -14.37 -9.55 -14.69
CA PRO A 145 -14.92 -8.35 -14.07
C PRO A 145 -14.07 -7.91 -12.88
N GLY A 146 -13.62 -6.64 -12.89
CA GLY A 146 -13.02 -6.01 -11.70
C GLY A 146 -14.08 -5.87 -10.61
N GLU A 147 -13.64 -5.70 -9.38
CA GLU A 147 -14.54 -5.45 -8.25
C GLU A 147 -13.94 -4.45 -7.27
N ILE A 148 -14.81 -3.74 -6.57
CA ILE A 148 -14.42 -2.91 -5.43
C ILE A 148 -14.95 -3.60 -4.17
N LEU A 149 -14.04 -3.93 -3.28
CA LEU A 149 -14.38 -4.46 -1.97
C LEU A 149 -14.48 -3.31 -0.97
N ARG A 150 -15.54 -3.30 -0.17
CA ARG A 150 -15.70 -2.40 0.97
C ARG A 150 -15.44 -3.18 2.25
N VAL A 151 -14.48 -2.73 3.03
CA VAL A 151 -14.03 -3.40 4.26
C VAL A 151 -14.27 -2.49 5.46
N ASN A 152 -15.08 -2.94 6.40
CA ASN A 152 -15.28 -2.24 7.66
C ASN A 152 -14.07 -2.52 8.57
N VAL A 153 -13.21 -1.51 8.72
CA VAL A 153 -12.04 -1.60 9.59
C VAL A 153 -12.43 -1.11 10.98
N ARG A 154 -12.56 -2.02 11.93
CA ARG A 154 -12.86 -1.69 13.33
C ARG A 154 -11.59 -1.35 14.10
N ASP A 155 -11.72 -0.55 15.15
CA ASP A 155 -10.63 -0.29 16.07
C ASP A 155 -10.24 -1.58 16.82
N ALA A 156 -8.94 -1.75 17.08
CA ALA A 156 -8.39 -2.97 17.69
C ALA A 156 -8.88 -3.26 19.12
N ASP A 157 -9.70 -2.39 19.70
CA ASP A 157 -10.32 -2.61 21.02
C ASP A 157 -11.54 -3.56 20.96
N ASP A 158 -12.12 -3.79 19.79
CA ASP A 158 -13.17 -4.79 19.56
C ASP A 158 -12.56 -6.12 19.10
N ARG A 159 -11.99 -6.88 20.01
CA ARG A 159 -11.24 -8.13 19.73
C ARG A 159 -12.10 -9.31 19.26
N ASP A 160 -13.40 -9.12 19.01
CA ASP A 160 -14.32 -10.24 18.72
C ASP A 160 -15.21 -10.04 17.48
N ALA A 161 -14.89 -9.11 16.61
CA ALA A 161 -15.72 -8.81 15.46
C ALA A 161 -14.98 -9.08 14.14
N GLY A 162 -15.48 -10.08 13.42
CA GLY A 162 -15.01 -10.46 12.08
C GLY A 162 -14.99 -9.27 11.10
N VAL A 163 -14.14 -9.36 10.10
CA VAL A 163 -14.06 -8.42 8.98
C VAL A 163 -15.28 -8.68 8.08
N ASP A 164 -16.21 -7.74 8.01
CA ASP A 164 -17.30 -7.78 7.05
C ASP A 164 -16.79 -7.23 5.71
N VAL A 165 -16.75 -8.07 4.70
CA VAL A 165 -16.40 -7.69 3.32
C VAL A 165 -17.70 -7.64 2.50
N GLU A 166 -18.06 -6.46 2.05
CA GLU A 166 -19.16 -6.27 1.11
C GLU A 166 -18.60 -6.17 -0.32
N THR A 167 -19.20 -6.90 -1.24
CA THR A 167 -18.87 -6.83 -2.67
C THR A 167 -19.98 -6.09 -3.40
N ASP A 168 -19.67 -4.96 -4.02
CA ASP A 168 -20.55 -4.36 -5.01
C ASP A 168 -20.33 -5.09 -6.35
N ALA A 169 -21.12 -6.13 -6.57
CA ALA A 169 -21.25 -6.76 -7.88
C ALA A 169 -22.35 -6.01 -8.67
N ASN A 170 -21.92 -5.29 -9.70
CA ASN A 170 -22.83 -4.70 -10.68
C ASN A 170 -22.75 -5.49 -11.98
#